data_7f769a376d8abf0d4a19b38f4190f7a9
#
_entry.id   7f769a376d8abf0d4a19b38f4190f7a9
#
_cell.length_a   1.000
_cell.length_b   1.000
_cell.length_c   1.000
_cell.angle_alpha   90.00
_cell.angle_beta   90.00
_cell.angle_gamma   90.00
#
_symmetry.space_group_name_H-M   'P 1'
#
loop_
_entity.id
_entity.type
_entity.pdbx_description
1 polymer ?
#
loop_
_entity_poly.entity_id
_entity_poly.type
_entity_poly.pdbx_seq_one_letter_code
_entity_poly.pdbx_strand_id
1 'polypeptide(L)'
;MPQALKVRERQVLTFLADGLSAPQIAQRLSLAPDTVRWYIKQLYRELDVSSRAEAIRVAMTRGLLDAPVPTAPAAAVPRSEIRYANNGGVHLAYQIVGDGPVDLLFVHGFVSHLDLAWEEPEYAAFFELLGRSARVILFDKRGVGVSDRDVAPSTLEETVADARCVLDAAGASHAYIMGTSEGGAAAVLLASMYPERVHGMILVNVSPFIGGHGTEFPWEGNAAQQFPLLVPVPDRFGEPWALDRFVPSRANVPTFRAWWSKLLRAATSPSVVMKVLVNARTVDIRALLPSIATRTLIIHRVGDRLVPLAAGRYFAARLPHARIAEMPGSDHVYFVDGEQIARTVTEYLQRPDAAPAVRTWIAIILCMAGTHARLDEEKRAMLDAHGARFLRQSDATWTALFEGPSAALRAARALRGLGTGRVGGMSLHVGACSVSDGVPVGATLARSIDTAQATQPGEIVMTGMLRDILAGAEVAVAVHSVAPGDGDAPPSAIWALVD
;
A
#
# COMPACT_ATOMS: atom_id res chain seq x y z
N MET A 1 -12.18 24.83 51.33
CA MET A 1 -13.03 25.07 50.14
C MET A 1 -12.13 25.01 48.95
N PRO A 2 -12.37 24.13 47.96
CA PRO A 2 -11.56 24.15 46.75
C PRO A 2 -11.81 25.48 46.02
N GLN A 3 -10.73 26.18 45.69
CA GLN A 3 -10.77 27.45 45.00
C GLN A 3 -11.33 27.20 43.58
N ALA A 4 -12.44 27.87 43.24
CA ALA A 4 -13.07 27.72 41.94
C ALA A 4 -12.12 28.27 40.86
N LEU A 5 -11.80 27.45 39.84
CA LEU A 5 -11.00 27.87 38.69
C LEU A 5 -11.60 29.10 38.02
N LYS A 6 -10.77 30.05 37.65
CA LYS A 6 -11.19 31.20 36.85
C LYS A 6 -11.69 30.73 35.46
N VAL A 7 -12.53 31.55 34.85
CA VAL A 7 -13.14 31.20 33.52
C VAL A 7 -12.12 30.76 32.49
N ARG A 8 -10.99 31.45 32.39
CA ARG A 8 -9.93 31.13 31.44
C ARG A 8 -9.17 29.83 31.78
N GLU A 9 -8.95 29.59 33.05
CA GLU A 9 -8.31 28.35 33.54
C GLU A 9 -9.21 27.14 33.23
N ARG A 10 -10.52 27.28 33.46
CA ARG A 10 -11.50 26.23 33.09
C ARG A 10 -11.53 25.98 31.61
N GLN A 11 -11.54 27.01 30.74
CA GLN A 11 -11.49 26.86 29.29
C GLN A 11 -10.23 26.14 28.84
N VAL A 12 -9.06 26.52 29.38
CA VAL A 12 -7.80 25.85 29.05
C VAL A 12 -7.81 24.38 29.50
N LEU A 13 -8.34 24.11 30.70
CA LEU A 13 -8.46 22.76 31.24
C LEU A 13 -9.40 21.88 30.42
N THR A 14 -10.54 22.42 29.96
CA THR A 14 -11.48 21.74 29.08
C THR A 14 -10.80 21.38 27.75
N PHE A 15 -10.12 22.32 27.10
CA PHE A 15 -9.41 22.04 25.84
C PHE A 15 -8.21 21.10 26.02
N LEU A 16 -7.58 21.11 27.19
CA LEU A 16 -6.61 20.07 27.52
C LEU A 16 -7.30 18.71 27.64
N ALA A 17 -8.45 18.60 28.27
CA ALA A 17 -9.20 17.34 28.34
C ALA A 17 -9.63 16.85 26.95
N ASP A 18 -10.00 17.77 26.03
CA ASP A 18 -10.34 17.49 24.63
C ASP A 18 -9.13 17.11 23.75
N GLY A 19 -7.95 16.98 24.31
CA GLY A 19 -6.78 16.53 23.56
C GLY A 19 -5.97 17.63 22.86
N LEU A 20 -6.33 18.91 22.93
CA LEU A 20 -5.67 19.99 22.20
C LEU A 20 -4.27 20.31 22.77
N SER A 21 -3.35 20.65 21.88
CA SER A 21 -2.02 21.18 22.23
C SER A 21 -2.08 22.67 22.58
N ALA A 22 -1.07 23.18 23.28
CA ALA A 22 -1.02 24.60 23.66
C ALA A 22 -1.16 25.58 22.47
N PRO A 23 -0.56 25.35 21.28
CA PRO A 23 -0.80 26.17 20.09
C PRO A 23 -2.25 26.13 19.60
N GLN A 24 -2.89 24.94 19.59
CA GLN A 24 -4.29 24.78 19.20
C GLN A 24 -5.26 25.48 20.15
N ILE A 25 -5.00 25.39 21.46
CA ILE A 25 -5.75 26.10 22.48
C ILE A 25 -5.58 27.62 22.32
N ALA A 26 -4.36 28.08 22.05
CA ALA A 26 -4.03 29.47 21.79
C ALA A 26 -4.84 30.03 20.61
N GLN A 27 -4.91 29.30 19.52
CA GLN A 27 -5.70 29.64 18.35
C GLN A 27 -7.20 29.75 18.68
N ARG A 28 -7.76 28.78 19.43
CA ARG A 28 -9.18 28.77 19.81
C ARG A 28 -9.57 29.87 20.79
N LEU A 29 -8.65 30.26 21.66
CA LEU A 29 -8.90 31.30 22.66
C LEU A 29 -8.44 32.70 22.23
N SER A 30 -7.86 32.84 21.02
CA SER A 30 -7.24 34.08 20.53
C SER A 30 -6.17 34.62 21.48
N LEU A 31 -5.30 33.73 21.96
CA LEU A 31 -4.19 34.01 22.88
C LEU A 31 -2.84 33.68 22.23
N ALA A 32 -1.75 34.19 22.81
CA ALA A 32 -0.42 33.72 22.42
C ALA A 32 -0.15 32.32 23.01
N PRO A 33 0.61 31.44 22.30
CA PRO A 33 0.93 30.09 22.78
C PRO A 33 1.62 30.10 24.17
N ASP A 34 2.47 31.08 24.44
CA ASP A 34 3.15 31.23 25.73
C ASP A 34 2.20 31.57 26.86
N THR A 35 1.15 32.34 26.57
CA THR A 35 0.08 32.63 27.55
C THR A 35 -0.67 31.34 27.92
N VAL A 36 -0.94 30.47 26.94
CA VAL A 36 -1.59 29.19 27.22
C VAL A 36 -0.66 28.27 28.02
N ARG A 37 0.64 28.20 27.68
CA ARG A 37 1.63 27.45 28.49
C ARG A 37 1.69 27.94 29.93
N TRP A 38 1.59 29.24 30.12
CA TRP A 38 1.52 29.83 31.47
C TRP A 38 0.27 29.36 32.23
N TYR A 39 -0.93 29.38 31.59
CA TYR A 39 -2.15 28.85 32.19
C TYR A 39 -2.02 27.34 32.52
N ILE A 40 -1.45 26.54 31.65
CA ILE A 40 -1.22 25.12 31.91
C ILE A 40 -0.32 24.91 33.13
N LYS A 41 0.78 25.67 33.25
CA LYS A 41 1.70 25.60 34.37
C LYS A 41 1.01 26.05 35.67
N GLN A 42 0.13 27.04 35.60
CA GLN A 42 -0.66 27.50 36.74
C GLN A 42 -1.65 26.42 37.19
N LEU A 43 -2.40 25.82 36.25
CA LEU A 43 -3.33 24.72 36.51
C LEU A 43 -2.64 23.53 37.18
N TYR A 44 -1.45 23.13 36.69
CA TYR A 44 -0.71 22.03 37.29
C TYR A 44 -0.32 22.33 38.74
N ARG A 45 0.03 23.57 39.03
CA ARG A 45 0.36 24.01 40.39
C ARG A 45 -0.86 24.03 41.31
N GLU A 46 -2.00 24.52 40.81
CA GLU A 46 -3.26 24.60 41.60
C GLU A 46 -3.88 23.22 41.87
N LEU A 47 -3.69 22.30 40.93
CA LEU A 47 -4.17 20.92 41.05
C LEU A 47 -3.19 20.02 41.81
N ASP A 48 -1.95 20.50 42.04
CA ASP A 48 -0.83 19.74 42.62
C ASP A 48 -0.49 18.48 41.82
N VAL A 49 -0.23 18.69 40.51
CA VAL A 49 0.06 17.62 39.54
C VAL A 49 1.24 17.98 38.65
N SER A 50 1.85 16.96 38.04
CA SER A 50 3.03 17.11 37.17
C SER A 50 2.78 16.80 35.70
N SER A 51 1.63 16.22 35.36
CA SER A 51 1.31 15.80 33.99
C SER A 51 -0.11 16.15 33.58
N ARG A 52 -0.35 16.24 32.28
CA ARG A 52 -1.66 16.45 31.68
C ARG A 52 -2.68 15.40 32.11
N ALA A 53 -2.30 14.12 32.02
CA ALA A 53 -3.18 13.01 32.37
C ALA A 53 -3.61 13.09 33.86
N GLU A 54 -2.69 13.46 34.74
CA GLU A 54 -2.94 13.63 36.14
C GLU A 54 -3.83 14.87 36.42
N ALA A 55 -3.59 15.97 35.70
CA ALA A 55 -4.42 17.17 35.78
C ALA A 55 -5.88 16.88 35.40
N ILE A 56 -6.12 16.16 34.33
CA ILE A 56 -7.45 15.77 33.90
C ILE A 56 -8.11 14.84 34.91
N ARG A 57 -7.42 13.83 35.42
CA ARG A 57 -7.92 12.91 36.43
C ARG A 57 -8.31 13.62 37.71
N VAL A 58 -7.45 14.50 38.22
CA VAL A 58 -7.71 15.28 39.46
C VAL A 58 -8.86 16.27 39.26
N ALA A 59 -8.91 16.91 38.07
CA ALA A 59 -9.99 17.84 37.74
C ALA A 59 -11.37 17.15 37.69
N MET A 60 -11.42 15.94 37.09
CA MET A 60 -12.64 15.10 37.12
C MET A 60 -13.03 14.69 38.52
N THR A 61 -12.09 14.23 39.34
CA THR A 61 -12.34 13.83 40.73
C THR A 61 -12.84 14.98 41.60
N ARG A 62 -12.39 16.22 41.30
CA ARG A 62 -12.81 17.43 42.02
C ARG A 62 -14.06 18.10 41.43
N GLY A 63 -14.67 17.54 40.36
CA GLY A 63 -15.85 18.12 39.70
C GLY A 63 -15.56 19.45 38.99
N LEU A 64 -14.30 19.72 38.63
CA LEU A 64 -13.87 20.92 37.91
C LEU A 64 -14.01 20.76 36.37
N LEU A 65 -14.04 19.53 35.90
CA LEU A 65 -14.49 19.11 34.58
C LEU A 65 -15.74 18.26 34.77
N ASP A 66 -16.75 18.54 33.98
CA ASP A 66 -17.86 17.61 33.88
C ASP A 66 -17.29 16.24 33.47
N ALA A 67 -17.66 15.20 34.19
CA ALA A 67 -17.35 13.86 33.73
C ALA A 67 -17.86 13.77 32.29
N PRO A 68 -17.09 13.25 31.32
CA PRO A 68 -17.64 13.02 30.02
C PRO A 68 -18.96 12.28 30.26
N VAL A 69 -20.07 12.87 29.82
CA VAL A 69 -21.37 12.17 29.87
C VAL A 69 -21.04 10.80 29.32
N PRO A 70 -21.27 9.71 30.07
CA PRO A 70 -20.99 8.40 29.53
C PRO A 70 -21.83 8.32 28.26
N THR A 71 -21.26 8.62 27.12
CA THR A 71 -21.81 8.19 25.86
C THR A 71 -22.01 6.72 26.08
N ALA A 72 -23.27 6.27 26.02
CA ALA A 72 -23.60 4.86 26.13
C ALA A 72 -22.50 4.07 25.45
N PRO A 73 -21.89 3.05 26.08
CA PRO A 73 -20.71 2.40 25.53
C PRO A 73 -20.99 2.18 24.05
N ALA A 74 -20.21 2.85 23.19
CA ALA A 74 -20.44 2.78 21.76
C ALA A 74 -20.53 1.30 21.45
N ALA A 75 -21.62 0.87 20.81
CA ALA A 75 -21.86 -0.54 20.54
C ALA A 75 -20.56 -1.17 20.04
N ALA A 76 -20.18 -2.31 20.62
CA ALA A 76 -18.94 -2.97 20.27
C ALA A 76 -18.93 -3.20 18.76
N VAL A 77 -17.87 -2.77 18.10
CA VAL A 77 -17.72 -2.95 16.66
C VAL A 77 -17.67 -4.46 16.39
N PRO A 78 -18.57 -5.01 15.55
CA PRO A 78 -18.59 -6.43 15.28
C PRO A 78 -17.27 -6.87 14.63
N ARG A 79 -16.76 -8.01 15.06
CA ARG A 79 -15.57 -8.64 14.50
C ARG A 79 -15.89 -10.10 14.18
N SER A 80 -15.70 -10.50 12.92
CA SER A 80 -15.93 -11.89 12.52
C SER A 80 -14.87 -12.82 13.07
N GLU A 81 -15.16 -14.11 13.09
CA GLU A 81 -14.13 -15.13 13.16
C GLU A 81 -13.19 -15.03 11.94
N ILE A 82 -11.99 -15.59 12.09
CA ILE A 82 -11.05 -15.70 10.96
C ILE A 82 -11.61 -16.73 9.98
N ARG A 83 -11.64 -16.35 8.71
CA ARG A 83 -12.07 -17.17 7.58
C ARG A 83 -10.95 -17.32 6.59
N TYR A 84 -11.11 -18.20 5.60
CA TYR A 84 -10.10 -18.47 4.60
C TYR A 84 -10.66 -18.30 3.18
N ALA A 85 -9.98 -17.54 2.35
CA ALA A 85 -10.16 -17.48 0.90
C ALA A 85 -9.17 -18.44 0.24
N ASN A 86 -9.57 -19.13 -0.83
CA ASN A 86 -8.70 -20.06 -1.55
C ASN A 86 -8.31 -19.48 -2.92
N ASN A 87 -7.03 -19.17 -3.09
CA ASN A 87 -6.47 -18.70 -4.36
C ASN A 87 -5.53 -19.76 -4.94
N GLY A 88 -6.07 -20.60 -5.84
CA GLY A 88 -5.28 -21.63 -6.52
C GLY A 88 -4.64 -22.67 -5.58
N GLY A 89 -5.31 -23.02 -4.48
CA GLY A 89 -4.82 -23.98 -3.48
C GLY A 89 -4.13 -23.32 -2.27
N VAL A 90 -3.88 -22.01 -2.30
CA VAL A 90 -3.34 -21.24 -1.18
C VAL A 90 -4.48 -20.68 -0.35
N HIS A 91 -4.52 -20.97 0.94
CA HIS A 91 -5.53 -20.48 1.87
C HIS A 91 -5.06 -19.17 2.53
N LEU A 92 -5.82 -18.12 2.27
CA LEU A 92 -5.55 -16.76 2.76
C LEU A 92 -6.49 -16.44 3.89
N ALA A 93 -5.97 -16.29 5.09
CA ALA A 93 -6.74 -15.91 6.25
C ALA A 93 -7.22 -14.46 6.14
N TYR A 94 -8.51 -14.22 6.41
CA TYR A 94 -9.09 -12.88 6.48
C TYR A 94 -10.09 -12.74 7.61
N GLN A 95 -10.32 -11.52 8.05
CA GLN A 95 -11.25 -11.16 9.11
C GLN A 95 -11.96 -9.86 8.75
N ILE A 96 -13.22 -9.74 9.11
CA ILE A 96 -14.02 -8.53 8.87
C ILE A 96 -14.27 -7.82 10.20
N VAL A 97 -14.04 -6.51 10.21
CA VAL A 97 -14.24 -5.64 11.38
C VAL A 97 -15.21 -4.53 10.99
N GLY A 98 -16.30 -4.42 11.73
CA GLY A 98 -17.37 -3.48 11.43
C GLY A 98 -18.34 -3.97 10.37
N ASP A 99 -19.44 -3.23 10.25
CA ASP A 99 -20.55 -3.47 9.33
C ASP A 99 -20.97 -2.17 8.61
N GLY A 100 -20.07 -1.20 8.53
CA GLY A 100 -20.30 0.09 7.87
C GLY A 100 -20.65 -0.06 6.38
N PRO A 101 -21.15 1.03 5.77
CA PRO A 101 -21.78 0.99 4.44
C PRO A 101 -20.78 0.83 3.28
N VAL A 102 -19.48 0.91 3.53
CA VAL A 102 -18.44 0.81 2.50
C VAL A 102 -17.42 -0.25 2.88
N ASP A 103 -16.94 -0.98 1.88
CA ASP A 103 -15.85 -1.94 2.05
C ASP A 103 -14.50 -1.24 2.03
N LEU A 104 -13.63 -1.59 2.98
CA LEU A 104 -12.25 -1.14 3.07
C LEU A 104 -11.32 -2.35 3.19
N LEU A 105 -10.64 -2.71 2.10
CA LEU A 105 -9.60 -3.72 2.14
C LEU A 105 -8.31 -3.11 2.69
N PHE A 106 -7.73 -3.74 3.69
CA PHE A 106 -6.48 -3.32 4.29
C PHE A 106 -5.33 -4.25 3.87
N VAL A 107 -4.34 -3.68 3.16
CA VAL A 107 -3.14 -4.39 2.72
C VAL A 107 -1.98 -4.02 3.64
N HIS A 108 -1.64 -4.94 4.52
CA HIS A 108 -0.56 -4.77 5.50
C HIS A 108 0.81 -4.59 4.82
N GLY A 109 1.74 -3.94 5.55
CA GLY A 109 3.15 -3.92 5.23
C GLY A 109 3.80 -5.31 5.29
N PHE A 110 5.07 -5.38 5.69
CA PHE A 110 5.86 -6.61 5.52
C PHE A 110 5.40 -7.82 6.35
N VAL A 111 4.84 -7.63 7.55
CA VAL A 111 4.29 -8.70 8.40
C VAL A 111 2.95 -8.33 9.00
N SER A 112 2.12 -9.35 9.25
CA SER A 112 0.85 -9.26 9.97
C SER A 112 0.55 -10.59 10.66
N HIS A 113 -0.40 -10.59 11.56
CA HIS A 113 -0.94 -11.79 12.18
C HIS A 113 -2.31 -11.48 12.77
N LEU A 114 -3.36 -11.95 12.14
CA LEU A 114 -4.75 -11.58 12.45
C LEU A 114 -5.18 -11.84 13.91
N ASP A 115 -4.61 -12.82 14.60
CA ASP A 115 -4.91 -13.04 16.02
C ASP A 115 -4.08 -12.14 16.94
N LEU A 116 -2.75 -12.18 16.78
CA LEU A 116 -1.84 -11.54 17.73
C LEU A 116 -1.86 -10.01 17.65
N ALA A 117 -2.24 -9.46 16.52
CA ALA A 117 -2.32 -8.01 16.37
C ALA A 117 -3.32 -7.39 17.35
N TRP A 118 -4.40 -8.09 17.66
CA TRP A 118 -5.43 -7.65 18.61
C TRP A 118 -4.98 -7.60 20.08
N GLU A 119 -3.85 -8.22 20.43
CA GLU A 119 -3.26 -8.09 21.77
C GLU A 119 -2.68 -6.69 22.02
N GLU A 120 -2.43 -5.90 20.94
CA GLU A 120 -1.99 -4.52 21.05
C GLU A 120 -3.19 -3.57 21.12
N PRO A 121 -3.37 -2.85 22.24
CA PRO A 121 -4.55 -1.99 22.42
C PRO A 121 -4.68 -0.87 21.39
N GLU A 122 -3.56 -0.28 20.93
CA GLU A 122 -3.59 0.78 19.92
C GLU A 122 -4.01 0.23 18.54
N TYR A 123 -3.62 -1.01 18.21
CA TYR A 123 -4.10 -1.69 17.01
C TYR A 123 -5.62 -1.92 17.07
N ALA A 124 -6.10 -2.46 18.18
CA ALA A 124 -7.53 -2.71 18.37
C ALA A 124 -8.34 -1.40 18.25
N ALA A 125 -7.93 -0.35 18.96
CA ALA A 125 -8.59 0.95 18.92
C ALA A 125 -8.62 1.57 17.52
N PHE A 126 -7.54 1.42 16.74
CA PHE A 126 -7.46 1.91 15.37
C PHE A 126 -8.50 1.25 14.46
N PHE A 127 -8.58 -0.08 14.47
CA PHE A 127 -9.53 -0.79 13.62
C PHE A 127 -10.98 -0.73 14.12
N GLU A 128 -11.20 -0.62 15.43
CA GLU A 128 -12.53 -0.32 15.98
C GLU A 128 -13.03 1.05 15.50
N LEU A 129 -12.16 2.06 15.46
CA LEU A 129 -12.53 3.37 14.97
C LEU A 129 -12.90 3.34 13.48
N LEU A 130 -12.13 2.65 12.64
CA LEU A 130 -12.45 2.46 11.23
C LEU A 130 -13.72 1.63 11.03
N GLY A 131 -13.89 0.56 11.81
CA GLY A 131 -15.03 -0.36 11.74
C GLY A 131 -16.39 0.28 12.04
N ARG A 132 -16.41 1.44 12.71
CA ARG A 132 -17.63 2.24 12.90
C ARG A 132 -18.13 2.90 11.60
N SER A 133 -17.29 3.04 10.61
CA SER A 133 -17.58 3.77 9.37
C SER A 133 -17.46 2.91 8.12
N ALA A 134 -16.81 1.77 8.22
CA ALA A 134 -16.56 0.86 7.12
C ALA A 134 -16.68 -0.61 7.56
N ARG A 135 -16.88 -1.49 6.61
CA ARG A 135 -16.65 -2.92 6.76
C ARG A 135 -15.20 -3.18 6.37
N VAL A 136 -14.30 -3.22 7.37
CA VAL A 136 -12.87 -3.35 7.17
C VAL A 136 -12.49 -4.82 6.98
N ILE A 137 -11.89 -5.14 5.85
CA ILE A 137 -11.46 -6.49 5.48
C ILE A 137 -9.94 -6.55 5.70
N LEU A 138 -9.52 -7.26 6.73
CA LEU A 138 -8.11 -7.52 7.06
C LEU A 138 -7.73 -8.89 6.53
N PHE A 139 -6.50 -9.07 6.04
CA PHE A 139 -6.00 -10.38 5.65
C PHE A 139 -4.50 -10.51 5.89
N ASP A 140 -4.05 -11.73 6.17
CA ASP A 140 -2.64 -12.08 6.17
C ASP A 140 -2.22 -12.54 4.78
N LYS A 141 -1.14 -11.97 4.25
CA LYS A 141 -0.57 -12.39 2.96
C LYS A 141 -0.10 -13.85 3.01
N ARG A 142 0.02 -14.52 1.88
CA ARG A 142 0.64 -15.85 1.80
C ARG A 142 2.02 -15.86 2.44
N GLY A 143 2.37 -16.89 3.15
CA GLY A 143 3.64 -17.00 3.88
C GLY A 143 3.69 -16.23 5.20
N VAL A 144 2.61 -15.52 5.58
CA VAL A 144 2.58 -14.63 6.74
C VAL A 144 1.36 -14.92 7.62
N GLY A 145 1.49 -14.70 8.93
CA GLY A 145 0.41 -14.78 9.90
C GLY A 145 -0.20 -16.17 10.00
N VAL A 146 -1.52 -16.24 9.87
CA VAL A 146 -2.29 -17.48 9.91
C VAL A 146 -2.76 -17.94 8.51
N SER A 147 -2.28 -17.32 7.43
CA SER A 147 -2.38 -17.85 6.06
C SER A 147 -1.41 -19.00 5.84
N ASP A 148 -1.58 -19.75 4.74
CA ASP A 148 -0.68 -20.84 4.39
C ASP A 148 0.78 -20.38 4.33
N ARG A 149 1.67 -21.12 5.00
CA ARG A 149 3.09 -20.75 5.17
C ARG A 149 4.05 -21.56 4.32
N ASP A 150 3.65 -22.75 3.89
CA ASP A 150 4.44 -23.64 3.02
C ASP A 150 4.29 -23.21 1.56
N VAL A 151 4.51 -21.91 1.31
CA VAL A 151 4.42 -21.27 0.00
C VAL A 151 5.54 -20.25 -0.16
N ALA A 152 5.96 -20.02 -1.40
CA ALA A 152 6.91 -18.94 -1.68
C ALA A 152 6.30 -17.58 -1.26
N PRO A 153 7.11 -16.64 -0.75
CA PRO A 153 6.67 -15.27 -0.55
C PRO A 153 6.12 -14.68 -1.83
N SER A 154 4.99 -13.95 -1.73
CA SER A 154 4.29 -13.40 -2.88
C SER A 154 5.13 -12.39 -3.65
N THR A 155 5.05 -12.48 -4.96
CA THR A 155 5.35 -11.36 -5.85
C THR A 155 4.30 -10.26 -5.67
N LEU A 156 4.54 -9.08 -6.21
CA LEU A 156 3.56 -7.99 -6.17
C LEU A 156 2.24 -8.39 -6.88
N GLU A 157 2.35 -9.07 -8.01
CA GLU A 157 1.20 -9.57 -8.77
C GLU A 157 0.39 -10.61 -7.98
N GLU A 158 1.06 -11.55 -7.33
CA GLU A 158 0.38 -12.54 -6.49
C GLU A 158 -0.29 -11.90 -5.28
N THR A 159 0.31 -10.87 -4.68
CA THR A 159 -0.33 -10.10 -3.61
C THR A 159 -1.62 -9.42 -4.10
N VAL A 160 -1.65 -8.91 -5.32
CA VAL A 160 -2.86 -8.35 -5.93
C VAL A 160 -3.91 -9.43 -6.21
N ALA A 161 -3.49 -10.59 -6.73
CA ALA A 161 -4.40 -11.73 -6.96
C ALA A 161 -5.00 -12.24 -5.63
N ASP A 162 -4.19 -12.32 -4.57
CA ASP A 162 -4.63 -12.69 -3.23
C ASP A 162 -5.63 -11.68 -2.65
N ALA A 163 -5.31 -10.39 -2.76
CA ALA A 163 -6.19 -9.31 -2.31
C ALA A 163 -7.56 -9.35 -3.01
N ARG A 164 -7.58 -9.63 -4.31
CA ARG A 164 -8.80 -9.79 -5.08
C ARG A 164 -9.59 -11.03 -4.65
N CYS A 165 -8.92 -12.16 -4.47
CA CYS A 165 -9.55 -13.39 -3.97
C CYS A 165 -10.19 -13.17 -2.59
N VAL A 166 -9.54 -12.43 -1.69
CA VAL A 166 -10.08 -12.06 -0.38
C VAL A 166 -11.30 -11.15 -0.52
N LEU A 167 -11.28 -10.15 -1.42
CA LEU A 167 -12.47 -9.32 -1.70
C LEU A 167 -13.65 -10.18 -2.17
N ASP A 168 -13.42 -11.10 -3.09
CA ASP A 168 -14.47 -11.99 -3.62
C ASP A 168 -15.02 -12.89 -2.50
N ALA A 169 -14.16 -13.50 -1.68
CA ALA A 169 -14.56 -14.32 -0.54
C ALA A 169 -15.31 -13.53 0.55
N ALA A 170 -14.98 -12.24 0.72
CA ALA A 170 -15.68 -11.35 1.63
C ALA A 170 -16.99 -10.81 1.03
N GLY A 171 -17.31 -11.12 -0.23
CA GLY A 171 -18.50 -10.62 -0.93
C GLY A 171 -18.43 -9.15 -1.31
N ALA A 172 -17.22 -8.59 -1.44
CA ALA A 172 -16.99 -7.19 -1.81
C ALA A 172 -16.78 -7.08 -3.33
N SER A 173 -17.77 -6.57 -4.06
CA SER A 173 -17.65 -6.35 -5.51
C SER A 173 -16.67 -5.23 -5.85
N HIS A 174 -16.55 -4.24 -4.98
CA HIS A 174 -15.62 -3.11 -5.02
C HIS A 174 -15.35 -2.61 -3.61
N ALA A 175 -14.19 -1.99 -3.39
CA ALA A 175 -13.78 -1.51 -2.08
C ALA A 175 -12.90 -0.25 -2.19
N TYR A 176 -12.75 0.47 -1.09
CA TYR A 176 -11.57 1.32 -0.86
C TYR A 176 -10.39 0.42 -0.52
N ILE A 177 -9.20 0.77 -0.98
CA ILE A 177 -7.99 0.00 -0.70
C ILE A 177 -7.04 0.83 0.14
N MET A 178 -6.74 0.37 1.35
CA MET A 178 -5.75 1.01 2.21
C MET A 178 -4.48 0.18 2.24
N GLY A 179 -3.41 0.71 1.68
CA GLY A 179 -2.08 0.09 1.70
C GLY A 179 -1.14 0.83 2.64
N THR A 180 -0.40 0.09 3.46
CA THR A 180 0.60 0.65 4.37
C THR A 180 1.98 0.13 4.04
N SER A 181 3.00 1.01 4.10
CA SER A 181 4.39 0.61 3.83
C SER A 181 4.52 -0.15 2.50
N GLU A 182 5.10 -1.34 2.48
CA GLU A 182 5.22 -2.22 1.31
C GLU A 182 3.86 -2.59 0.70
N GLY A 183 2.80 -2.72 1.50
CA GLY A 183 1.44 -2.98 1.00
C GLY A 183 0.86 -1.87 0.12
N GLY A 184 1.46 -0.68 0.14
CA GLY A 184 1.08 0.43 -0.73
C GLY A 184 1.30 0.14 -2.22
N ALA A 185 2.36 -0.56 -2.57
CA ALA A 185 2.63 -0.96 -3.96
C ALA A 185 1.54 -1.90 -4.50
N ALA A 186 1.07 -2.84 -3.67
CA ALA A 186 -0.02 -3.73 -4.05
C ALA A 186 -1.35 -2.98 -4.21
N ALA A 187 -1.64 -1.99 -3.35
CA ALA A 187 -2.82 -1.14 -3.50
C ALA A 187 -2.79 -0.36 -4.81
N VAL A 188 -1.64 0.21 -5.18
CA VAL A 188 -1.44 0.94 -6.44
C VAL A 188 -1.61 0.01 -7.64
N LEU A 189 -1.00 -1.17 -7.62
CA LEU A 189 -1.11 -2.12 -8.72
C LEU A 189 -2.55 -2.65 -8.86
N LEU A 190 -3.24 -2.94 -7.74
CA LEU A 190 -4.65 -3.36 -7.74
C LEU A 190 -5.53 -2.29 -8.39
N ALA A 191 -5.37 -1.02 -8.00
CA ALA A 191 -6.13 0.08 -8.59
C ALA A 191 -5.80 0.31 -10.07
N SER A 192 -4.58 -0.02 -10.49
CA SER A 192 -4.16 0.08 -11.88
C SER A 192 -4.76 -1.02 -12.76
N MET A 193 -4.75 -2.26 -12.26
CA MET A 193 -5.19 -3.45 -13.01
C MET A 193 -6.72 -3.63 -12.98
N TYR A 194 -7.35 -3.24 -11.89
CA TYR A 194 -8.78 -3.46 -11.63
C TYR A 194 -9.46 -2.17 -11.13
N PRO A 195 -9.41 -1.08 -11.91
CA PRO A 195 -9.96 0.22 -11.47
C PRO A 195 -11.46 0.16 -11.17
N GLU A 196 -12.18 -0.77 -11.78
CA GLU A 196 -13.60 -1.00 -11.51
C GLU A 196 -13.86 -1.60 -10.12
N ARG A 197 -12.85 -2.26 -9.54
CA ARG A 197 -12.91 -2.86 -8.19
C ARG A 197 -12.54 -1.86 -7.09
N VAL A 198 -12.01 -0.68 -7.44
CA VAL A 198 -11.41 0.27 -6.48
C VAL A 198 -12.14 1.61 -6.49
N HIS A 199 -12.85 1.91 -5.41
CA HIS A 199 -13.52 3.20 -5.23
C HIS A 199 -12.54 4.35 -4.95
N GLY A 200 -11.45 4.05 -4.25
CA GLY A 200 -10.43 4.99 -3.89
C GLY A 200 -9.28 4.31 -3.15
N MET A 201 -8.13 4.98 -3.10
CA MET A 201 -6.94 4.48 -2.40
C MET A 201 -6.61 5.34 -1.18
N ILE A 202 -6.08 4.68 -0.16
CA ILE A 202 -5.45 5.30 1.00
C ILE A 202 -4.04 4.70 1.13
N LEU A 203 -3.02 5.55 1.07
CA LEU A 203 -1.62 5.15 1.12
C LEU A 203 -0.97 5.74 2.38
N VAL A 204 -0.52 4.90 3.30
CA VAL A 204 0.02 5.36 4.59
C VAL A 204 1.48 4.98 4.73
N ASN A 205 2.36 5.98 4.87
CA ASN A 205 3.81 5.81 5.04
C ASN A 205 4.43 4.92 3.95
N VAL A 206 4.10 5.19 2.69
CA VAL A 206 4.46 4.37 1.53
C VAL A 206 5.59 4.99 0.71
N SER A 207 6.36 4.14 0.02
CA SER A 207 7.33 4.55 -1.00
C SER A 207 7.00 3.89 -2.33
N PRO A 208 7.09 4.63 -3.47
CA PRO A 208 6.84 4.05 -4.79
C PRO A 208 8.02 3.22 -5.30
N PHE A 209 9.17 3.33 -4.67
CA PHE A 209 10.37 2.59 -4.95
C PHE A 209 11.29 2.61 -3.72
N ILE A 210 11.77 1.46 -3.30
CA ILE A 210 12.60 1.31 -2.10
C ILE A 210 14.06 0.99 -2.48
N GLY A 211 14.26 0.32 -3.63
CA GLY A 211 15.55 -0.15 -4.08
C GLY A 211 16.29 0.82 -4.96
N GLY A 212 17.34 1.33 -4.96
CA GLY A 212 18.07 2.23 -5.86
C GLY A 212 19.18 2.99 -5.14
N HIS A 213 20.08 3.58 -5.88
CA HIS A 213 21.21 4.33 -5.36
C HIS A 213 21.34 5.67 -6.10
N GLY A 214 21.75 6.72 -5.39
CA GLY A 214 22.09 7.99 -6.01
C GLY A 214 20.89 8.75 -6.59
N THR A 215 21.06 9.31 -7.78
CA THR A 215 20.09 10.18 -8.45
C THR A 215 18.77 9.53 -8.86
N GLU A 216 18.66 8.20 -8.77
CA GLU A 216 17.41 7.49 -9.01
C GLU A 216 16.38 7.69 -7.90
N PHE A 217 16.82 8.15 -6.73
CA PHE A 217 15.94 8.56 -5.64
C PHE A 217 15.71 10.07 -5.70
N PRO A 218 14.47 10.52 -5.89
CA PRO A 218 14.15 11.95 -5.80
C PRO A 218 14.16 12.49 -4.35
N TRP A 219 14.38 11.64 -3.35
CA TRP A 219 14.62 11.99 -1.96
C TRP A 219 16.03 11.57 -1.56
N GLU A 220 16.80 12.52 -1.07
CA GLU A 220 18.18 12.31 -0.68
C GLU A 220 18.32 11.21 0.39
N GLY A 221 19.21 10.28 0.14
CA GLY A 221 19.58 9.24 1.09
C GLY A 221 20.06 7.98 0.39
N ASN A 222 21.13 7.41 0.92
CA ASN A 222 21.65 6.13 0.50
C ASN A 222 20.63 5.04 0.92
N ALA A 223 20.18 4.18 -0.02
CA ALA A 223 19.30 3.05 0.29
C ALA A 223 19.82 2.18 1.44
N ALA A 224 21.15 2.05 1.59
CA ALA A 224 21.78 1.39 2.72
C ALA A 224 21.60 2.16 4.05
N GLN A 225 21.41 3.48 4.01
CA GLN A 225 21.12 4.29 5.21
C GLN A 225 19.63 4.29 5.53
N GLN A 226 18.76 4.20 4.52
CA GLN A 226 17.32 4.11 4.70
C GLN A 226 16.87 2.70 5.08
N PHE A 227 17.56 1.65 4.59
CA PHE A 227 17.29 0.25 4.90
C PHE A 227 18.48 -0.51 5.47
N PRO A 228 19.07 -0.09 6.59
CA PRO A 228 20.03 -0.93 7.31
C PRO A 228 19.39 -2.22 7.88
N LEU A 229 18.09 -2.42 7.60
CA LEU A 229 17.29 -3.58 7.96
C LEU A 229 17.73 -4.88 7.24
N LEU A 230 18.55 -4.76 6.19
CA LEU A 230 18.95 -5.93 5.40
C LEU A 230 20.19 -6.66 5.95
N VAL A 231 20.77 -6.19 7.08
CA VAL A 231 21.95 -6.83 7.69
C VAL A 231 21.78 -6.84 9.20
N PRO A 232 21.96 -7.88 9.88
CA PRO A 232 21.64 -9.30 9.76
C PRO A 232 20.28 -9.63 10.39
N VAL A 233 19.25 -9.78 9.57
CA VAL A 233 17.90 -10.16 10.04
C VAL A 233 17.87 -11.54 10.71
N PRO A 234 18.55 -12.59 10.19
CA PRO A 234 18.37 -13.95 10.70
C PRO A 234 18.69 -14.11 12.18
N ASP A 235 19.79 -13.54 12.64
CA ASP A 235 20.32 -13.79 13.99
C ASP A 235 19.56 -13.04 15.09
N ARG A 236 18.87 -11.94 14.74
CA ARG A 236 18.15 -11.07 15.69
C ARG A 236 16.65 -11.02 15.46
N PHE A 237 16.12 -11.77 14.50
CA PHE A 237 14.70 -11.81 14.24
C PHE A 237 13.97 -12.50 15.41
N GLY A 238 12.97 -11.81 15.97
CA GLY A 238 12.29 -12.28 17.18
C GLY A 238 12.76 -11.64 18.48
N GLU A 239 13.88 -10.88 18.44
CA GLU A 239 14.10 -9.77 19.36
C GLU A 239 13.19 -8.59 18.97
N PRO A 240 13.17 -7.47 19.71
CA PRO A 240 12.49 -6.26 19.25
C PRO A 240 13.27 -5.57 18.10
N TRP A 241 13.44 -6.33 17.02
CA TRP A 241 14.24 -5.97 15.86
C TRP A 241 13.71 -4.72 15.18
N ALA A 242 14.59 -3.77 14.89
CA ALA A 242 14.34 -2.52 14.20
C ALA A 242 13.23 -1.64 14.80
N LEU A 243 12.82 -1.91 16.04
CA LEU A 243 11.72 -1.20 16.70
C LEU A 243 12.00 0.31 16.83
N ASP A 244 13.26 0.70 17.01
CA ASP A 244 13.72 2.09 17.04
C ASP A 244 13.50 2.85 15.71
N ARG A 245 13.28 2.12 14.62
CA ARG A 245 12.95 2.69 13.30
C ARG A 245 11.47 2.59 12.97
N PHE A 246 10.88 1.43 13.22
CA PHE A 246 9.45 1.23 12.99
C PHE A 246 8.58 2.02 13.96
N VAL A 247 8.98 2.04 15.24
CA VAL A 247 8.17 2.67 16.32
C VAL A 247 9.10 3.31 17.35
N PRO A 248 9.80 4.39 17.00
CA PRO A 248 10.72 5.06 17.92
C PRO A 248 10.06 5.51 19.23
N SER A 249 8.77 5.90 19.20
CA SER A 249 8.05 6.32 20.41
C SER A 249 7.80 5.19 21.41
N ARG A 250 7.78 3.94 20.96
CA ARG A 250 7.54 2.73 21.80
C ARG A 250 8.80 1.86 21.94
N ALA A 251 9.94 2.28 21.37
CA ALA A 251 11.18 1.50 21.36
C ALA A 251 11.68 1.08 22.76
N ASN A 252 11.36 1.87 23.79
CA ASN A 252 11.74 1.60 25.19
C ASN A 252 10.55 1.17 26.08
N VAL A 253 9.35 0.94 25.51
CA VAL A 253 8.18 0.49 26.26
C VAL A 253 8.22 -1.03 26.39
N PRO A 254 8.40 -1.62 27.60
CA PRO A 254 8.62 -3.06 27.78
C PRO A 254 7.50 -3.93 27.23
N THR A 255 6.24 -3.53 27.44
CA THR A 255 5.06 -4.28 26.96
C THR A 255 4.99 -4.31 25.45
N PHE A 256 5.19 -3.17 24.79
CA PHE A 256 5.20 -3.08 23.33
C PHE A 256 6.39 -3.87 22.72
N ARG A 257 7.57 -3.80 23.33
CA ARG A 257 8.74 -4.59 22.91
C ARG A 257 8.47 -6.10 22.98
N ALA A 258 7.84 -6.56 24.06
CA ALA A 258 7.49 -7.97 24.23
C ALA A 258 6.48 -8.42 23.17
N TRP A 259 5.42 -7.63 22.97
CA TRP A 259 4.42 -7.87 21.94
C TRP A 259 5.02 -7.87 20.52
N TRP A 260 5.84 -6.86 20.17
CA TRP A 260 6.49 -6.77 18.87
C TRP A 260 7.34 -8.01 18.57
N SER A 261 8.15 -8.44 19.55
CA SER A 261 8.96 -9.65 19.41
C SER A 261 8.11 -10.91 19.24
N LYS A 262 6.99 -11.00 19.95
CA LYS A 262 6.02 -12.12 19.82
C LYS A 262 5.39 -12.11 18.43
N LEU A 263 4.95 -10.94 17.96
CA LEU A 263 4.36 -10.75 16.64
C LEU A 263 5.32 -11.21 15.53
N LEU A 264 6.56 -10.74 15.55
CA LEU A 264 7.57 -11.10 14.54
C LEU A 264 7.78 -12.62 14.45
N ARG A 265 7.96 -13.28 15.60
CA ARG A 265 8.17 -14.75 15.63
C ARG A 265 6.94 -15.54 15.19
N ALA A 266 5.75 -15.07 15.50
CA ALA A 266 4.52 -15.74 15.13
C ALA A 266 4.13 -15.47 13.67
N ALA A 267 4.38 -14.25 13.17
CA ALA A 267 3.97 -13.84 11.84
C ALA A 267 4.70 -14.59 10.72
N THR A 268 6.00 -14.86 10.87
CA THR A 268 6.78 -15.49 9.81
C THR A 268 8.17 -15.96 10.29
N SER A 269 8.97 -16.51 9.39
CA SER A 269 10.36 -16.92 9.66
C SER A 269 11.36 -15.88 9.15
N PRO A 270 12.61 -15.87 9.68
CA PRO A 270 13.67 -14.99 9.21
C PRO A 270 13.94 -15.08 7.70
N SER A 271 13.92 -16.31 7.15
CA SER A 271 14.16 -16.53 5.71
C SER A 271 13.06 -15.94 4.83
N VAL A 272 11.80 -16.01 5.27
CA VAL A 272 10.66 -15.41 4.56
C VAL A 272 10.74 -13.88 4.62
N VAL A 273 11.03 -13.30 5.80
CA VAL A 273 11.22 -11.85 5.94
C VAL A 273 12.31 -11.34 5.01
N MET A 274 13.46 -12.05 4.92
CA MET A 274 14.53 -11.66 4.01
C MET A 274 14.06 -11.64 2.55
N LYS A 275 13.31 -12.64 2.12
CA LYS A 275 12.75 -12.67 0.75
C LYS A 275 11.77 -11.53 0.51
N VAL A 276 10.87 -11.27 1.47
CA VAL A 276 9.92 -10.13 1.39
C VAL A 276 10.67 -8.80 1.26
N LEU A 277 11.69 -8.56 2.07
CA LEU A 277 12.48 -7.32 2.03
C LEU A 277 13.30 -7.19 0.74
N VAL A 278 13.86 -8.29 0.23
CA VAL A 278 14.56 -8.31 -1.06
C VAL A 278 13.59 -8.00 -2.19
N ASN A 279 12.42 -8.65 -2.23
CA ASN A 279 11.40 -8.40 -3.24
C ASN A 279 10.91 -6.94 -3.20
N ALA A 280 10.65 -6.38 -2.01
CA ALA A 280 10.22 -5.00 -1.86
C ALA A 280 11.23 -3.99 -2.45
N ARG A 281 12.52 -4.32 -2.47
CA ARG A 281 13.57 -3.45 -3.06
C ARG A 281 13.58 -3.46 -4.58
N THR A 282 13.06 -4.49 -5.21
CA THR A 282 13.02 -4.61 -6.68
C THR A 282 11.75 -4.02 -7.29
N VAL A 283 10.74 -3.77 -6.46
CA VAL A 283 9.47 -3.20 -6.90
C VAL A 283 9.61 -1.70 -7.17
N ASP A 284 9.38 -1.30 -8.42
CA ASP A 284 9.30 0.10 -8.84
C ASP A 284 7.97 0.36 -9.54
N ILE A 285 7.10 1.16 -8.90
CA ILE A 285 5.78 1.51 -9.42
C ILE A 285 5.68 2.96 -9.90
N ARG A 286 6.80 3.69 -9.95
CA ARG A 286 6.82 5.11 -10.28
C ARG A 286 6.20 5.42 -11.64
N ALA A 287 6.48 4.58 -12.63
CA ALA A 287 5.97 4.77 -13.99
C ALA A 287 4.45 4.51 -14.12
N LEU A 288 3.82 3.82 -13.16
CA LEU A 288 2.35 3.62 -13.14
C LEU A 288 1.60 4.87 -12.68
N LEU A 289 2.19 5.68 -11.79
CA LEU A 289 1.49 6.73 -11.05
C LEU A 289 0.74 7.73 -11.93
N PRO A 290 1.31 8.26 -13.04
CA PRO A 290 0.62 9.26 -13.86
C PRO A 290 -0.66 8.76 -14.54
N SER A 291 -0.79 7.44 -14.70
CA SER A 291 -1.94 6.82 -15.38
C SER A 291 -3.09 6.41 -14.45
N ILE A 292 -2.91 6.55 -13.14
CA ILE A 292 -3.91 6.11 -12.15
C ILE A 292 -4.94 7.22 -11.93
N ALA A 293 -6.16 6.99 -12.42
CA ALA A 293 -7.27 7.92 -12.24
C ALA A 293 -7.98 7.76 -10.88
N THR A 294 -7.63 6.75 -10.10
CA THR A 294 -8.26 6.47 -8.81
C THR A 294 -7.97 7.59 -7.82
N ARG A 295 -9.01 8.15 -7.21
CA ARG A 295 -8.88 9.12 -6.13
C ARG A 295 -8.01 8.56 -5.00
N THR A 296 -7.01 9.32 -4.55
CA THR A 296 -6.03 8.83 -3.59
C THR A 296 -5.84 9.80 -2.42
N LEU A 297 -5.92 9.27 -1.22
CA LEU A 297 -5.47 9.93 0.00
C LEU A 297 -4.10 9.38 0.39
N ILE A 298 -3.11 10.24 0.49
CA ILE A 298 -1.79 9.90 1.01
C ILE A 298 -1.71 10.43 2.44
N ILE A 299 -1.34 9.60 3.38
CA ILE A 299 -1.07 9.99 4.77
C ILE A 299 0.39 9.67 5.08
N HIS A 300 1.14 10.65 5.56
CA HIS A 300 2.56 10.45 5.83
C HIS A 300 2.99 11.19 7.10
N ARG A 301 3.70 10.50 7.98
CA ARG A 301 4.27 11.14 9.16
C ARG A 301 5.55 11.88 8.81
N VAL A 302 5.63 13.14 9.25
CA VAL A 302 6.73 14.06 8.90
C VAL A 302 8.09 13.53 9.34
N GLY A 303 8.15 12.87 10.49
CA GLY A 303 9.38 12.33 11.06
C GLY A 303 9.56 10.83 10.87
N ASP A 304 8.85 10.18 9.95
CA ASP A 304 8.99 8.75 9.67
C ASP A 304 10.46 8.40 9.40
N ARG A 305 11.00 7.47 10.22
CA ARG A 305 12.42 7.08 10.16
C ARG A 305 12.71 5.96 9.17
N LEU A 306 11.67 5.35 8.62
CA LEU A 306 11.79 4.25 7.68
C LEU A 306 11.55 4.71 6.24
N VAL A 307 10.47 5.45 6.01
CA VAL A 307 10.13 6.01 4.71
C VAL A 307 10.05 7.54 4.82
N PRO A 308 10.92 8.29 4.15
CA PRO A 308 10.95 9.75 4.28
C PRO A 308 9.69 10.39 3.68
N LEU A 309 9.22 11.49 4.27
CA LEU A 309 8.07 12.26 3.82
C LEU A 309 8.14 12.62 2.31
N ALA A 310 9.35 12.83 1.79
CA ALA A 310 9.56 13.12 0.37
C ALA A 310 8.99 12.03 -0.55
N ALA A 311 8.94 10.75 -0.11
CA ALA A 311 8.30 9.68 -0.85
C ALA A 311 6.77 9.87 -0.94
N GLY A 312 6.12 10.27 0.13
CA GLY A 312 4.70 10.63 0.14
C GLY A 312 4.39 11.84 -0.76
N ARG A 313 5.23 12.87 -0.72
CA ARG A 313 5.13 14.05 -1.60
C ARG A 313 5.34 13.69 -3.07
N TYR A 314 6.22 12.72 -3.35
CA TYR A 314 6.42 12.21 -4.70
C TYR A 314 5.16 11.55 -5.27
N PHE A 315 4.46 10.74 -4.47
CA PHE A 315 3.16 10.19 -4.85
C PHE A 315 2.14 11.31 -5.14
N ALA A 316 2.03 12.29 -4.23
CA ALA A 316 1.08 13.39 -4.38
C ALA A 316 1.32 14.23 -5.65
N ALA A 317 2.57 14.37 -6.06
CA ALA A 317 2.92 15.12 -7.26
C ALA A 317 2.66 14.37 -8.57
N ARG A 318 2.53 13.04 -8.54
CA ARG A 318 2.42 12.21 -9.75
C ARG A 318 1.09 11.48 -9.92
N LEU A 319 0.32 11.30 -8.87
CA LEU A 319 -1.04 10.78 -8.94
C LEU A 319 -2.00 11.92 -9.27
N PRO A 320 -2.73 11.88 -10.40
CA PRO A 320 -3.56 13.01 -10.86
C PRO A 320 -4.65 13.46 -9.88
N HIS A 321 -5.17 12.54 -9.08
CA HIS A 321 -6.28 12.80 -8.14
C HIS A 321 -5.87 12.49 -6.69
N ALA A 322 -4.63 12.84 -6.33
CA ALA A 322 -4.12 12.63 -4.98
C ALA A 322 -4.19 13.90 -4.12
N ARG A 323 -4.39 13.69 -2.83
CA ARG A 323 -4.13 14.68 -1.79
C ARG A 323 -3.23 14.07 -0.72
N ILE A 324 -2.37 14.88 -0.12
CA ILE A 324 -1.52 14.44 0.99
C ILE A 324 -1.96 15.09 2.30
N ALA A 325 -1.99 14.28 3.35
CA ALA A 325 -2.14 14.69 4.74
C ALA A 325 -0.83 14.39 5.47
N GLU A 326 -0.05 15.43 5.73
CA GLU A 326 1.18 15.34 6.52
C GLU A 326 0.82 15.32 8.00
N MET A 327 1.21 14.25 8.70
CA MET A 327 0.87 14.02 10.11
C MET A 327 2.10 14.23 11.01
N PRO A 328 1.93 14.75 12.21
CA PRO A 328 3.02 14.79 13.18
C PRO A 328 3.40 13.38 13.63
N GLY A 329 4.65 13.24 14.12
CA GLY A 329 5.16 11.98 14.67
C GLY A 329 6.26 11.39 13.81
N SER A 330 6.91 10.34 14.35
CA SER A 330 8.07 9.69 13.76
C SER A 330 7.91 8.16 13.60
N ASP A 331 6.78 7.61 14.05
CA ASP A 331 6.51 6.18 13.97
C ASP A 331 6.06 5.79 12.57
N HIS A 332 6.66 4.76 12.01
CA HIS A 332 6.26 4.21 10.72
C HIS A 332 4.95 3.42 10.82
N VAL A 333 4.73 2.77 11.96
CA VAL A 333 3.54 1.94 12.20
C VAL A 333 2.32 2.82 12.39
N TYR A 334 1.32 2.64 11.54
CA TYR A 334 0.15 3.52 11.37
C TYR A 334 -0.78 3.61 12.59
N PHE A 335 -0.92 2.54 13.38
CA PHE A 335 -1.85 2.49 14.50
C PHE A 335 -1.30 3.11 15.79
N VAL A 336 0.02 3.23 15.94
CA VAL A 336 0.64 3.87 17.10
C VAL A 336 0.34 5.36 17.08
N ASP A 337 -0.27 5.91 18.12
CA ASP A 337 -0.87 7.26 18.12
C ASP A 337 -1.73 7.49 16.85
N GLY A 338 -2.47 6.46 16.40
CA GLY A 338 -3.11 6.39 15.09
C GLY A 338 -4.50 7.02 15.00
N GLU A 339 -5.04 7.57 16.07
CA GLU A 339 -6.41 8.13 16.09
C GLU A 339 -6.65 9.18 15.01
N GLN A 340 -5.70 10.10 14.81
CA GLN A 340 -5.81 11.14 13.79
C GLN A 340 -5.77 10.53 12.37
N ILE A 341 -4.96 9.50 12.16
CA ILE A 341 -4.93 8.76 10.89
C ILE A 341 -6.30 8.12 10.63
N ALA A 342 -6.83 7.36 11.59
CA ALA A 342 -8.13 6.70 11.45
C ALA A 342 -9.27 7.69 11.19
N ARG A 343 -9.30 8.83 11.89
CA ARG A 343 -10.28 9.91 11.63
C ARG A 343 -10.15 10.48 10.22
N THR A 344 -8.94 10.74 9.74
CA THR A 344 -8.70 11.25 8.39
C THR A 344 -9.11 10.25 7.32
N VAL A 345 -8.89 8.95 7.56
CA VAL A 345 -9.40 7.87 6.70
C VAL A 345 -10.93 7.87 6.71
N THR A 346 -11.57 7.92 7.87
CA THR A 346 -13.03 7.96 7.99
C THR A 346 -13.64 9.13 7.23
N GLU A 347 -13.07 10.34 7.38
CA GLU A 347 -13.51 11.52 6.62
C GLU A 347 -13.36 11.34 5.11
N TYR A 348 -12.31 10.64 4.68
CA TYR A 348 -12.11 10.33 3.26
C TYR A 348 -13.15 9.35 2.72
N LEU A 349 -13.48 8.31 3.48
CA LEU A 349 -14.50 7.32 3.10
C LEU A 349 -15.91 7.92 3.00
N GLN A 350 -16.22 8.93 3.82
CA GLN A 350 -17.52 9.58 3.87
C GLN A 350 -17.76 10.63 2.78
N ARG A 351 -16.72 11.04 2.06
CA ARG A 351 -16.87 12.04 0.97
C ARG A 351 -17.25 11.36 -0.33
N PRO A 352 -18.48 11.55 -0.82
CA PRO A 352 -18.84 11.12 -2.15
C PRO A 352 -18.20 12.07 -3.16
N ASP A 353 -17.09 11.68 -3.77
CA ASP A 353 -16.56 12.39 -4.92
C ASP A 353 -17.01 11.67 -6.19
N ALA A 354 -17.32 12.44 -7.23
CA ALA A 354 -17.67 11.89 -8.52
C ALA A 354 -16.53 10.98 -9.02
N ALA A 355 -16.86 9.77 -9.42
CA ALA A 355 -15.88 8.90 -10.08
C ALA A 355 -15.35 9.62 -11.33
N PRO A 356 -14.05 9.56 -11.63
CA PRO A 356 -13.51 10.16 -12.82
C PRO A 356 -14.23 9.60 -14.06
N ALA A 357 -14.64 10.51 -14.96
CA ALA A 357 -15.44 10.17 -16.14
C ALA A 357 -14.67 9.30 -17.17
N VAL A 358 -13.35 9.27 -17.08
CA VAL A 358 -12.49 8.49 -17.99
C VAL A 358 -11.82 7.37 -17.21
N ARG A 359 -12.15 6.13 -17.57
CA ARG A 359 -11.46 4.95 -17.02
C ARG A 359 -10.26 4.62 -17.91
N THR A 360 -9.08 4.94 -17.40
CA THR A 360 -7.82 4.46 -17.96
C THR A 360 -7.42 3.19 -17.22
N TRP A 361 -7.11 2.13 -17.94
CA TRP A 361 -6.63 0.88 -17.32
C TRP A 361 -5.16 0.69 -17.64
N ILE A 362 -4.51 -0.06 -16.80
CA ILE A 362 -3.18 -0.58 -17.10
C ILE A 362 -3.35 -1.93 -17.79
N ALA A 363 -2.97 -2.00 -19.04
CA ALA A 363 -3.01 -3.22 -19.83
C ALA A 363 -1.67 -3.93 -19.78
N ILE A 364 -1.71 -5.26 -19.65
CA ILE A 364 -0.56 -6.13 -19.91
C ILE A 364 -0.69 -6.61 -21.35
N ILE A 365 0.22 -6.16 -22.19
CA ILE A 365 0.17 -6.35 -23.64
C ILE A 365 1.26 -7.33 -24.05
N LEU A 366 0.87 -8.43 -24.69
CA LEU A 366 1.76 -9.27 -25.48
C LEU A 366 1.50 -8.96 -26.95
N CYS A 367 2.53 -8.55 -27.65
CA CYS A 367 2.50 -8.32 -29.10
C CYS A 367 3.47 -9.26 -29.80
N MET A 368 3.09 -9.76 -30.97
CA MET A 368 3.95 -10.47 -31.89
C MET A 368 3.92 -9.81 -33.25
N ALA A 369 5.07 -9.63 -33.86
CA ALA A 369 5.22 -8.99 -35.18
C ALA A 369 6.12 -9.80 -36.11
N GLY A 370 6.04 -9.53 -37.43
CA GLY A 370 6.88 -10.10 -38.47
C GLY A 370 6.17 -11.14 -39.33
N THR A 371 6.93 -11.76 -40.23
CA THR A 371 6.41 -12.70 -41.27
C THR A 371 5.70 -13.93 -40.69
N HIS A 372 6.03 -14.33 -39.48
CA HIS A 372 5.44 -15.47 -38.77
C HIS A 372 4.40 -15.06 -37.71
N ALA A 373 3.98 -13.79 -37.71
CA ALA A 373 3.02 -13.26 -36.73
C ALA A 373 1.55 -13.61 -37.03
N ARG A 374 1.28 -14.45 -38.06
CA ARG A 374 -0.10 -14.88 -38.31
C ARG A 374 -0.66 -15.64 -37.12
N LEU A 375 -1.82 -15.19 -36.65
CA LEU A 375 -2.55 -15.82 -35.56
C LEU A 375 -3.38 -17.00 -36.12
N ASP A 376 -2.82 -18.19 -36.09
CA ASP A 376 -3.51 -19.44 -36.42
C ASP A 376 -4.31 -19.96 -35.20
N GLU A 377 -5.06 -21.04 -35.40
CA GLU A 377 -5.94 -21.64 -34.38
C GLU A 377 -5.13 -22.15 -33.16
N GLU A 378 -3.94 -22.71 -33.40
CA GLU A 378 -3.06 -23.24 -32.35
C GLU A 378 -2.54 -22.09 -31.42
N LYS A 379 -2.05 -21.00 -32.01
CA LYS A 379 -1.60 -19.83 -31.25
C LYS A 379 -2.77 -19.18 -30.50
N ARG A 380 -3.95 -19.10 -31.12
CA ARG A 380 -5.16 -18.59 -30.47
C ARG A 380 -5.51 -19.44 -29.26
N ALA A 381 -5.56 -20.77 -29.41
CA ALA A 381 -5.85 -21.67 -28.29
C ALA A 381 -4.82 -21.56 -27.16
N MET A 382 -3.54 -21.36 -27.48
CA MET A 382 -2.50 -21.12 -26.48
C MET A 382 -2.74 -19.81 -25.71
N LEU A 383 -3.09 -18.72 -26.41
CA LEU A 383 -3.37 -17.43 -25.79
C LEU A 383 -4.60 -17.52 -24.86
N ASP A 384 -5.66 -18.16 -25.34
CA ASP A 384 -6.90 -18.37 -24.58
C ASP A 384 -6.65 -19.24 -23.33
N ALA A 385 -5.86 -20.31 -23.45
CA ALA A 385 -5.48 -21.17 -22.34
C ALA A 385 -4.67 -20.45 -21.24
N HIS A 386 -4.01 -19.34 -21.57
CA HIS A 386 -3.27 -18.49 -20.64
C HIS A 386 -4.06 -17.24 -20.23
N GLY A 387 -5.35 -17.15 -20.57
CA GLY A 387 -6.23 -16.09 -20.11
C GLY A 387 -6.14 -14.77 -20.89
N ALA A 388 -5.85 -14.84 -22.18
CA ALA A 388 -5.96 -13.67 -23.04
C ALA A 388 -7.41 -13.19 -23.13
N ARG A 389 -7.65 -11.91 -22.84
CA ARG A 389 -9.01 -11.33 -22.84
C ARG A 389 -9.39 -10.61 -24.10
N PHE A 390 -8.40 -10.18 -24.86
CA PHE A 390 -8.62 -9.39 -26.07
C PHE A 390 -7.54 -9.76 -27.09
N LEU A 391 -7.97 -10.03 -28.32
CA LEU A 391 -7.07 -10.36 -29.42
C LEU A 391 -7.37 -9.44 -30.59
N ARG A 392 -6.36 -8.69 -31.03
CA ARG A 392 -6.42 -7.88 -32.24
C ARG A 392 -5.36 -8.33 -33.21
N GLN A 393 -5.72 -8.56 -34.46
CA GLN A 393 -4.81 -8.90 -35.55
C GLN A 393 -4.84 -7.82 -36.62
N SER A 394 -3.68 -7.48 -37.15
CA SER A 394 -3.46 -6.75 -38.39
C SER A 394 -2.60 -7.62 -39.31
N ASP A 395 -2.29 -7.15 -40.54
CA ASP A 395 -1.59 -7.97 -41.56
C ASP A 395 -0.26 -8.54 -41.09
N ALA A 396 0.49 -7.80 -40.31
CA ALA A 396 1.85 -8.15 -39.88
C ALA A 396 2.03 -8.26 -38.36
N THR A 397 0.97 -8.05 -37.58
CA THR A 397 1.06 -8.04 -36.11
C THR A 397 -0.23 -8.55 -35.49
N TRP A 398 -0.12 -9.10 -34.26
CA TRP A 398 -1.25 -9.25 -33.39
C TRP A 398 -0.89 -8.83 -31.97
N THR A 399 -1.89 -8.44 -31.20
CA THR A 399 -1.79 -8.06 -29.81
C THR A 399 -2.82 -8.80 -28.97
N ALA A 400 -2.38 -9.25 -27.80
CA ALA A 400 -3.24 -9.87 -26.79
C ALA A 400 -3.13 -9.10 -25.49
N LEU A 401 -4.24 -8.91 -24.80
CA LEU A 401 -4.28 -8.33 -23.46
C LEU A 401 -4.51 -9.41 -22.43
N PHE A 402 -3.81 -9.30 -21.31
CA PHE A 402 -3.88 -10.24 -20.20
C PHE A 402 -4.26 -9.51 -18.90
N GLU A 403 -4.83 -10.27 -17.96
CA GLU A 403 -5.13 -9.73 -16.62
C GLU A 403 -3.87 -9.50 -15.77
N GLY A 404 -2.80 -10.28 -16.03
CA GLY A 404 -1.60 -10.21 -15.22
C GLY A 404 -0.32 -10.49 -16.00
N PRO A 405 0.81 -9.92 -15.54
CA PRO A 405 2.12 -10.08 -16.15
C PRO A 405 2.58 -11.53 -16.30
N SER A 406 2.38 -12.35 -15.28
CA SER A 406 2.78 -13.76 -15.29
C SER A 406 2.00 -14.58 -16.32
N ALA A 407 0.72 -14.27 -16.51
CA ALA A 407 -0.09 -14.92 -17.54
C ALA A 407 0.43 -14.59 -18.95
N ALA A 408 0.72 -13.31 -19.22
CA ALA A 408 1.30 -12.86 -20.48
C ALA A 408 2.67 -13.49 -20.74
N LEU A 409 3.52 -13.58 -19.70
CA LEU A 409 4.84 -14.21 -19.81
C LEU A 409 4.74 -15.71 -20.10
N ARG A 410 3.85 -16.44 -19.42
CA ARG A 410 3.62 -17.86 -19.72
C ARG A 410 3.12 -18.07 -21.15
N ALA A 411 2.21 -17.23 -21.64
CA ALA A 411 1.74 -17.26 -23.01
C ALA A 411 2.88 -17.03 -24.03
N ALA A 412 3.73 -16.03 -23.77
CA ALA A 412 4.88 -15.74 -24.62
C ALA A 412 5.88 -16.91 -24.67
N ARG A 413 6.18 -17.53 -23.51
CA ARG A 413 7.05 -18.74 -23.45
C ARG A 413 6.44 -19.92 -24.17
N ALA A 414 5.15 -20.20 -24.03
CA ALA A 414 4.45 -21.26 -24.71
C ALA A 414 4.51 -21.05 -26.26
N LEU A 415 4.27 -19.84 -26.72
CA LEU A 415 4.39 -19.48 -28.14
C LEU A 415 5.82 -19.66 -28.66
N ARG A 416 6.85 -19.23 -27.88
CA ARG A 416 8.25 -19.43 -28.24
C ARG A 416 8.59 -20.93 -28.42
N GLY A 417 7.98 -21.79 -27.64
CA GLY A 417 8.11 -23.25 -27.75
C GLY A 417 7.69 -23.83 -29.11
N LEU A 418 6.93 -23.08 -29.93
CA LEU A 418 6.59 -23.48 -31.30
C LEU A 418 7.78 -23.39 -32.28
N GLY A 419 8.89 -22.74 -31.89
CA GLY A 419 10.11 -22.56 -32.68
C GLY A 419 10.11 -21.32 -33.57
N THR A 420 11.32 -20.83 -33.88
CA THR A 420 11.53 -19.54 -34.57
C THR A 420 10.94 -19.46 -35.97
N GLY A 421 10.76 -20.60 -36.65
CA GLY A 421 10.09 -20.67 -37.96
C GLY A 421 8.58 -20.48 -37.91
N ARG A 422 7.96 -20.40 -36.72
CA ARG A 422 6.52 -20.30 -36.54
C ARG A 422 6.08 -19.07 -35.75
N VAL A 423 7.02 -18.35 -35.14
CA VAL A 423 6.75 -17.17 -34.30
C VAL A 423 7.61 -15.99 -34.73
N GLY A 424 7.05 -14.80 -34.69
CA GLY A 424 7.76 -13.55 -34.92
C GLY A 424 8.49 -13.07 -33.66
N GLY A 425 8.97 -11.83 -33.68
CA GLY A 425 9.46 -11.12 -32.51
C GLY A 425 8.32 -10.80 -31.54
N MET A 426 8.53 -10.99 -30.24
CA MET A 426 7.52 -10.77 -29.23
C MET A 426 7.92 -9.68 -28.26
N SER A 427 6.98 -8.83 -27.91
CA SER A 427 7.16 -7.81 -26.88
C SER A 427 6.10 -7.92 -25.77
N LEU A 428 6.52 -7.73 -24.54
CA LEU A 428 5.68 -7.66 -23.37
C LEU A 428 5.73 -6.24 -22.76
N HIS A 429 4.60 -5.60 -22.69
CA HIS A 429 4.47 -4.25 -22.17
C HIS A 429 3.42 -4.16 -21.07
N VAL A 430 3.63 -3.22 -20.15
CA VAL A 430 2.62 -2.77 -19.21
C VAL A 430 2.48 -1.27 -19.31
N GLY A 431 1.26 -0.77 -19.36
CA GLY A 431 1.03 0.66 -19.39
C GLY A 431 -0.42 1.04 -19.64
N ALA A 432 -0.66 2.35 -19.62
CA ALA A 432 -2.00 2.91 -19.74
C ALA A 432 -2.59 2.68 -21.14
N CYS A 433 -3.82 2.15 -21.15
CA CYS A 433 -4.68 2.07 -22.32
C CYS A 433 -6.05 2.65 -21.98
N SER A 434 -6.68 3.28 -22.96
CA SER A 434 -8.10 3.62 -22.92
C SER A 434 -8.88 2.70 -23.87
N VAL A 435 -10.19 2.64 -23.72
CA VAL A 435 -11.04 1.90 -24.66
C VAL A 435 -11.84 2.90 -25.46
N SER A 436 -11.73 2.82 -26.78
CA SER A 436 -12.57 3.52 -27.72
C SER A 436 -13.34 2.48 -28.54
N ASP A 437 -14.67 2.55 -28.50
CA ASP A 437 -15.58 1.62 -29.22
C ASP A 437 -15.28 0.12 -28.93
N GLY A 438 -14.94 -0.20 -27.67
CA GLY A 438 -14.60 -1.55 -27.26
C GLY A 438 -13.20 -2.01 -27.65
N VAL A 439 -12.38 -1.14 -28.25
CA VAL A 439 -11.02 -1.43 -28.69
C VAL A 439 -10.00 -0.72 -27.81
N PRO A 440 -8.99 -1.43 -27.26
CA PRO A 440 -7.89 -0.79 -26.56
C PRO A 440 -7.09 0.13 -27.49
N VAL A 441 -6.83 1.35 -27.04
CA VAL A 441 -6.04 2.36 -27.73
C VAL A 441 -5.08 3.04 -26.77
N GLY A 442 -3.96 3.55 -27.26
CA GLY A 442 -3.03 4.34 -26.44
C GLY A 442 -1.57 4.16 -26.88
N ALA A 443 -0.73 5.04 -26.36
CA ALA A 443 0.71 5.06 -26.69
C ALA A 443 1.41 3.73 -26.31
N THR A 444 0.98 3.08 -25.23
CA THR A 444 1.55 1.78 -24.81
C THR A 444 1.32 0.69 -25.85
N LEU A 445 0.14 0.65 -26.47
CA LEU A 445 -0.16 -0.32 -27.53
C LEU A 445 0.71 -0.08 -28.76
N ALA A 446 0.83 1.19 -29.21
CA ALA A 446 1.70 1.55 -30.34
C ALA A 446 3.16 1.16 -30.06
N ARG A 447 3.68 1.52 -28.91
CA ARG A 447 5.06 1.17 -28.48
C ARG A 447 5.29 -0.34 -28.41
N SER A 448 4.29 -1.12 -27.97
CA SER A 448 4.35 -2.58 -27.94
C SER A 448 4.52 -3.15 -29.36
N ILE A 449 3.79 -2.61 -30.33
CA ILE A 449 3.89 -3.02 -31.76
C ILE A 449 5.28 -2.68 -32.31
N ASP A 450 5.74 -1.45 -32.14
CA ASP A 450 7.05 -0.98 -32.63
C ASP A 450 8.19 -1.83 -32.03
N THR A 451 8.11 -2.14 -30.74
CA THR A 451 9.10 -2.98 -30.04
C THR A 451 9.09 -4.41 -30.61
N ALA A 452 7.91 -5.02 -30.82
CA ALA A 452 7.82 -6.36 -31.39
C ALA A 452 8.36 -6.43 -32.82
N GLN A 453 8.14 -5.38 -33.61
CA GLN A 453 8.66 -5.29 -34.99
C GLN A 453 10.20 -5.17 -35.03
N ALA A 454 10.80 -4.56 -34.00
CA ALA A 454 12.26 -4.45 -33.89
C ALA A 454 12.91 -5.67 -33.23
N THR A 455 12.13 -6.65 -32.74
CA THR A 455 12.59 -7.83 -32.02
C THR A 455 12.79 -9.00 -33.02
N GLN A 456 13.83 -9.83 -32.82
CA GLN A 456 14.11 -10.99 -33.68
C GLN A 456 13.06 -12.09 -33.51
N PRO A 457 12.79 -12.89 -34.58
CA PRO A 457 11.87 -14.02 -34.47
C PRO A 457 12.24 -14.98 -33.33
N GLY A 458 11.29 -15.31 -32.48
CA GLY A 458 11.48 -16.20 -31.33
C GLY A 458 12.07 -15.52 -30.08
N GLU A 459 12.50 -14.26 -30.19
CA GLU A 459 12.93 -13.48 -29.02
C GLU A 459 11.74 -12.87 -28.30
N ILE A 460 11.82 -12.79 -26.95
CA ILE A 460 10.84 -12.14 -26.11
C ILE A 460 11.54 -10.97 -25.40
N VAL A 461 11.05 -9.77 -25.62
CA VAL A 461 11.54 -8.57 -24.91
C VAL A 461 10.45 -7.98 -24.04
N MET A 462 10.84 -7.28 -22.97
CA MET A 462 9.91 -6.65 -22.06
C MET A 462 10.39 -5.29 -21.57
N THR A 463 9.45 -4.44 -21.19
CA THR A 463 9.77 -3.17 -20.54
C THR A 463 10.33 -3.39 -19.13
N GLY A 464 11.18 -2.47 -18.66
CA GLY A 464 11.72 -2.50 -17.31
C GLY A 464 10.64 -2.55 -16.24
N MET A 465 9.53 -1.81 -16.42
CA MET A 465 8.37 -1.85 -15.52
C MET A 465 7.77 -3.27 -15.41
N LEU A 466 7.60 -3.98 -16.52
CA LEU A 466 7.06 -5.33 -16.50
C LEU A 466 8.03 -6.29 -15.79
N ARG A 467 9.34 -6.16 -16.06
CA ARG A 467 10.37 -6.89 -15.32
C ARG A 467 10.25 -6.67 -13.81
N ASP A 468 10.06 -5.42 -13.37
CA ASP A 468 10.02 -5.07 -11.97
C ASP A 468 8.75 -5.60 -11.28
N ILE A 469 7.61 -5.63 -11.99
CA ILE A 469 6.38 -6.25 -11.49
C ILE A 469 6.54 -7.78 -11.37
N LEU A 470 7.27 -8.39 -12.32
CA LEU A 470 7.61 -9.81 -12.29
C LEU A 470 8.77 -10.15 -11.33
N ALA A 471 9.35 -9.18 -10.68
CA ALA A 471 10.43 -9.39 -9.71
C ALA A 471 9.98 -10.33 -8.60
N GLY A 472 10.77 -11.39 -8.37
CA GLY A 472 10.40 -12.50 -7.47
C GLY A 472 9.80 -13.73 -8.20
N ALA A 473 9.28 -13.60 -9.42
CA ALA A 473 9.16 -14.74 -10.31
C ALA A 473 10.57 -15.06 -10.87
N GLU A 474 10.96 -16.32 -10.90
CA GLU A 474 12.26 -16.73 -11.46
C GLU A 474 12.34 -16.41 -12.97
N VAL A 475 12.65 -15.15 -13.29
CA VAL A 475 12.73 -14.64 -14.66
C VAL A 475 14.14 -14.13 -14.90
N ALA A 476 14.93 -14.87 -15.65
CA ALA A 476 16.23 -14.43 -16.08
C ALA A 476 16.08 -13.45 -17.27
N VAL A 477 16.62 -12.25 -17.14
CA VAL A 477 16.58 -11.22 -18.18
C VAL A 477 17.94 -10.56 -18.35
N ALA A 478 18.23 -10.13 -19.59
CA ALA A 478 19.41 -9.33 -19.91
C ALA A 478 18.98 -8.03 -20.60
N VAL A 479 19.80 -6.98 -20.49
CA VAL A 479 19.53 -5.72 -21.19
C VAL A 479 19.60 -5.97 -22.70
N HIS A 480 18.51 -5.72 -23.40
CA HIS A 480 18.43 -5.84 -24.86
C HIS A 480 18.80 -4.49 -25.53
N SER A 481 18.17 -3.41 -25.10
CA SER A 481 18.43 -2.07 -25.62
C SER A 481 18.02 -1.01 -24.60
N VAL A 482 18.55 0.20 -24.77
CA VAL A 482 18.14 1.38 -23.99
C VAL A 482 17.56 2.39 -24.97
N ALA A 483 16.26 2.61 -24.89
CA ALA A 483 15.62 3.66 -25.69
C ALA A 483 15.89 5.03 -25.04
N PRO A 484 16.21 6.07 -25.83
CA PRO A 484 16.27 7.42 -25.31
C PRO A 484 14.92 7.83 -24.72
N GLY A 485 14.94 8.58 -23.62
CA GLY A 485 13.72 9.13 -23.04
C GLY A 485 13.09 10.18 -23.96
N ASP A 486 11.75 10.22 -24.03
CA ASP A 486 11.02 11.30 -24.70
C ASP A 486 10.90 12.50 -23.74
N GLY A 487 11.58 13.60 -24.06
CA GLY A 487 11.58 14.82 -23.26
C GLY A 487 12.22 14.62 -21.88
N ASP A 488 11.50 14.97 -20.81
CA ASP A 488 11.95 14.82 -19.41
C ASP A 488 11.82 13.39 -18.85
N ALA A 489 11.37 12.41 -19.65
CA ALA A 489 11.28 11.02 -19.21
C ALA A 489 12.66 10.35 -19.20
N PRO A 490 13.01 9.59 -18.16
CA PRO A 490 14.28 8.86 -18.13
C PRO A 490 14.36 7.81 -19.23
N PRO A 491 15.58 7.45 -19.71
CA PRO A 491 15.77 6.38 -20.67
C PRO A 491 15.11 5.08 -20.16
N SER A 492 14.35 4.41 -21.01
CA SER A 492 13.70 3.14 -20.67
C SER A 492 14.47 1.98 -21.26
N ALA A 493 14.96 1.09 -20.40
CA ALA A 493 15.61 -0.14 -20.84
C ALA A 493 14.56 -1.17 -21.32
N ILE A 494 14.86 -1.82 -22.44
CA ILE A 494 14.17 -3.01 -22.93
C ILE A 494 15.01 -4.23 -22.54
N TRP A 495 14.38 -5.23 -22.00
CA TRP A 495 15.01 -6.43 -21.45
C TRP A 495 14.62 -7.65 -22.25
N ALA A 496 15.61 -8.44 -22.70
CA ALA A 496 15.35 -9.74 -23.32
C ALA A 496 15.23 -10.82 -22.27
N LEU A 497 14.29 -11.74 -22.47
CA LEU A 497 14.17 -12.94 -21.67
C LEU A 497 15.31 -13.91 -22.03
N VAL A 498 16.12 -14.22 -21.03
CA VAL A 498 17.20 -15.22 -21.12
C VAL A 498 16.70 -16.45 -20.39
N ASP A 499 16.73 -17.61 -21.03
CA ASP A 499 16.36 -18.90 -20.40
C ASP A 499 17.52 -19.47 -19.63
#